data_579a6082b69261fd36c871f9029e59bb
#
_entry.id   579a6082b69261fd36c871f9029e59bb
#
_cell.length_a   1.000
_cell.length_b   1.000
_cell.length_c   1.000
_cell.angle_alpha   90.00
_cell.angle_beta   90.00
_cell.angle_gamma   90.00
#
_symmetry.space_group_name_H-M   'P 1'
#
loop_
_entity.id
_entity.type
_entity.pdbx_description
1 polymer ?
#
loop_
_entity_poly.entity_id
_entity_poly.type
_entity_poly.pdbx_seq_one_letter_code
_entity_poly.pdbx_strand_id
1 'polypeptide(L)'
;MTDGFQQILPTYSFLTVLFSRKEILSLARSPHECHSEHQRRISHFLSLTTTRSRPGLRNEQVRSGVEFPQGKTRRIINSIIFSLAISIGSSSAARAEKIRTAIPQANLNYLSIYVADAKGFFKDEGLDNETVVISGPLSIAALLSGDVDYSGAGGSGMRAALKGAPIKGIMFQADKVTFYLVVDPTIKIARDLKGKKIAIGSPGDTQDRIMTMFAERAGVAAREIIRISMGADTNTRVMAVKTGAANATTVDPGGLIFAQKEGLTSLGFLGDLFPMPFQGFVTIENKLRDNPGQIKRWLKGVLRGLMFVRDRPEEAVDIGGKKLQLGNATRSMMIEGVKNYLRALSLGVPGLPTPEGIRNFLEYDIRIPLQLKENVPPERLLSLQLVGEVVKELEATQRRMTK
;
A
#
# COMPACT_ATOMS: atom_id res chain seq x y z
N MET A 1 -17.92 -66.19 -1.77
CA MET A 1 -17.48 -66.28 -0.38
C MET A 1 -16.93 -64.88 -0.09
N THR A 2 -17.79 -63.92 0.27
CA THR A 2 -18.38 -63.59 1.56
C THR A 2 -17.39 -63.02 2.54
N ASP A 3 -17.68 -61.76 2.88
CA ASP A 3 -17.44 -61.02 4.13
C ASP A 3 -16.02 -60.56 4.37
N GLY A 4 -15.75 -59.33 4.67
CA GLY A 4 -16.46 -58.22 5.34
C GLY A 4 -15.46 -57.56 6.26
N PHE A 5 -15.24 -56.28 6.16
CA PHE A 5 -14.91 -55.44 7.32
C PHE A 5 -15.34 -54.00 7.03
N GLN A 6 -16.35 -53.63 7.74
CA GLN A 6 -16.89 -52.27 7.88
C GLN A 6 -16.15 -51.51 9.01
N GLN A 7 -16.27 -50.18 8.92
CA GLN A 7 -16.08 -49.16 9.99
C GLN A 7 -14.64 -48.65 10.16
N ILE A 8 -14.39 -47.34 10.21
CA ILE A 8 -15.04 -46.22 10.92
C ILE A 8 -14.67 -44.90 10.21
N LEU A 9 -15.67 -44.08 9.86
CA LEU A 9 -15.51 -42.66 9.56
C LEU A 9 -16.13 -41.85 10.70
N PRO A 10 -15.51 -40.77 11.19
CA PRO A 10 -16.21 -39.81 12.01
C PRO A 10 -16.87 -38.74 11.14
N THR A 11 -18.17 -38.65 11.33
CA THR A 11 -19.08 -37.63 10.83
C THR A 11 -18.70 -36.23 11.31
N TYR A 12 -18.43 -35.32 10.37
CA TYR A 12 -18.52 -33.89 10.63
C TYR A 12 -19.87 -33.39 10.10
N SER A 13 -20.69 -32.93 11.05
CA SER A 13 -21.98 -32.27 10.82
C SER A 13 -21.78 -30.97 10.03
N PHE A 14 -22.35 -30.90 8.84
CA PHE A 14 -22.62 -29.66 8.13
C PHE A 14 -23.85 -28.98 8.77
N LEU A 15 -23.62 -27.87 9.49
CA LEU A 15 -24.70 -26.95 9.86
C LEU A 15 -25.04 -26.09 8.64
N THR A 16 -26.06 -26.52 7.90
CA THR A 16 -26.71 -25.71 6.86
C THR A 16 -27.64 -24.72 7.56
N VAL A 17 -27.27 -23.46 7.65
CA VAL A 17 -28.17 -22.39 8.05
C VAL A 17 -29.00 -22.02 6.83
N LEU A 18 -30.25 -22.52 6.79
CA LEU A 18 -31.28 -22.12 5.84
C LEU A 18 -31.83 -20.72 6.23
N PHE A 19 -31.37 -19.69 5.55
CA PHE A 19 -32.08 -18.41 5.56
C PHE A 19 -33.26 -18.47 4.61
N SER A 20 -34.45 -18.17 5.15
CA SER A 20 -35.71 -18.17 4.42
C SER A 20 -35.72 -17.00 3.40
N ARG A 21 -36.32 -17.29 2.23
CA ARG A 21 -36.48 -16.37 1.09
C ARG A 21 -37.21 -15.04 1.41
N LYS A 22 -37.79 -14.90 2.61
CA LYS A 22 -38.46 -13.68 3.11
C LYS A 22 -37.50 -12.63 3.73
N GLU A 23 -36.32 -13.02 4.17
CA GLU A 23 -35.37 -12.08 4.80
C GLU A 23 -34.47 -11.36 3.79
N ILE A 24 -34.32 -11.87 2.58
CA ILE A 24 -33.51 -11.23 1.51
C ILE A 24 -34.28 -10.06 0.85
N LEU A 25 -35.61 -9.99 0.99
CA LEU A 25 -36.41 -8.91 0.40
C LEU A 25 -36.59 -7.69 1.31
N SER A 26 -36.06 -7.66 2.53
CA SER A 26 -36.14 -6.50 3.44
C SER A 26 -34.93 -5.56 3.36
N LEU A 27 -33.88 -5.89 2.62
CA LEU A 27 -32.66 -5.06 2.49
C LEU A 27 -32.57 -4.21 1.21
N ALA A 28 -33.62 -4.18 0.40
CA ALA A 28 -33.74 -3.32 -0.78
C ALA A 28 -34.77 -2.21 -0.55
N ARG A 29 -34.51 -1.32 0.39
CA ARG A 29 -35.21 -0.02 0.47
C ARG A 29 -34.21 1.11 0.29
N SER A 30 -34.58 2.05 -0.57
CA SER A 30 -33.83 3.18 -1.09
C SER A 30 -33.33 4.17 0.00
N PRO A 31 -32.26 4.94 -0.29
CA PRO A 31 -31.60 5.84 0.69
C PRO A 31 -32.39 7.07 1.13
N HIS A 32 -33.64 7.24 0.73
CA HIS A 32 -34.41 8.46 0.99
C HIS A 32 -35.26 8.48 2.27
N GLU A 33 -35.39 7.37 3.00
CA GLU A 33 -36.26 7.35 4.21
C GLU A 33 -35.53 7.51 5.55
N CYS A 34 -34.20 7.55 5.57
CA CYS A 34 -33.43 7.68 6.81
C CYS A 34 -33.24 9.10 7.33
N HIS A 35 -33.66 10.12 6.56
CA HIS A 35 -33.45 11.54 6.94
C HIS A 35 -34.59 12.14 7.78
N SER A 36 -35.80 11.54 7.80
CA SER A 36 -36.96 12.08 8.52
C SER A 36 -37.03 11.66 10.00
N GLU A 37 -36.42 10.60 10.39
CA GLU A 37 -36.48 10.06 11.77
C GLU A 37 -35.45 10.72 12.70
N HIS A 38 -34.32 11.18 12.15
CA HIS A 38 -33.30 11.90 12.92
C HIS A 38 -33.73 13.35 13.26
N GLN A 39 -34.51 14.01 12.40
CA GLN A 39 -35.04 15.33 12.67
C GLN A 39 -36.19 15.34 13.70
N ARG A 40 -36.97 14.26 13.80
CA ARG A 40 -38.02 14.14 14.82
C ARG A 40 -37.51 13.94 16.24
N ARG A 41 -36.32 13.35 16.40
CA ARG A 41 -35.70 13.20 17.73
C ARG A 41 -35.05 14.45 18.27
N ILE A 42 -34.61 15.36 17.41
CA ILE A 42 -34.02 16.66 17.81
C ILE A 42 -35.10 17.66 18.21
N SER A 43 -36.26 17.67 17.57
CA SER A 43 -37.37 18.56 17.94
C SER A 43 -38.04 18.16 19.26
N HIS A 44 -38.00 16.88 19.67
CA HIS A 44 -38.55 16.43 20.94
C HIS A 44 -37.65 16.75 22.14
N PHE A 45 -36.36 16.98 21.92
CA PHE A 45 -35.42 17.36 23.00
C PHE A 45 -35.41 18.85 23.29
N LEU A 46 -35.82 19.70 22.34
CA LEU A 46 -35.90 21.13 22.50
C LEU A 46 -37.25 21.64 23.05
N SER A 47 -38.28 20.77 23.12
CA SER A 47 -39.59 21.14 23.67
C SER A 47 -39.76 20.89 25.18
N LEU A 48 -38.73 20.27 25.85
CA LEU A 48 -38.80 19.95 27.28
C LEU A 48 -38.11 20.97 28.19
N THR A 49 -37.59 22.07 27.67
CA THR A 49 -36.90 23.11 28.45
C THR A 49 -37.66 24.41 28.60
N THR A 50 -38.90 24.49 28.16
CA THR A 50 -39.75 25.69 28.40
C THR A 50 -41.07 25.26 28.99
N THR A 51 -41.30 25.72 30.19
CA THR A 51 -42.53 25.83 31.00
C THR A 51 -42.55 25.01 32.29
N ARG A 52 -42.23 25.72 33.36
CA ARG A 52 -43.06 25.68 34.59
C ARG A 52 -42.79 26.93 35.43
N SER A 53 -43.49 27.99 35.15
CA SER A 53 -43.67 29.10 36.08
C SER A 53 -44.69 28.68 37.16
N ARG A 54 -44.31 28.76 38.42
CA ARG A 54 -45.26 28.76 39.54
C ARG A 54 -45.44 30.18 40.05
N PRO A 55 -46.65 30.64 40.33
CA PRO A 55 -46.93 31.97 40.84
C PRO A 55 -46.84 32.05 42.36
N GLY A 56 -46.32 33.18 42.82
CA GLY A 56 -46.60 33.66 44.19
C GLY A 56 -45.40 33.71 45.11
N LEU A 57 -44.79 34.90 45.21
CA LEU A 57 -44.43 35.52 46.49
C LEU A 57 -44.05 37.00 46.23
N ARG A 58 -44.46 37.80 47.15
CA ARG A 58 -44.62 39.28 47.26
C ARG A 58 -43.30 40.04 47.19
N ASN A 59 -43.38 41.24 46.63
CA ASN A 59 -42.41 42.35 46.62
C ASN A 59 -41.70 42.61 47.95
N GLU A 60 -40.37 42.77 47.86
CA GLU A 60 -39.64 43.77 48.62
C GLU A 60 -38.61 44.47 47.74
N GLN A 61 -38.70 45.78 47.73
CA GLN A 61 -37.84 46.69 47.00
C GLN A 61 -36.50 46.85 47.71
N VAL A 62 -35.42 46.59 46.98
CA VAL A 62 -34.12 47.17 47.32
C VAL A 62 -33.66 47.99 46.11
N ARG A 63 -33.77 49.30 46.23
CA ARG A 63 -33.12 50.26 45.33
C ARG A 63 -31.63 50.30 45.61
N SER A 64 -30.81 49.84 44.67
CA SER A 64 -29.43 50.31 44.58
C SER A 64 -29.18 50.68 43.12
N GLY A 65 -29.07 52.00 42.91
CA GLY A 65 -28.82 52.59 41.62
C GLY A 65 -27.40 52.32 41.13
N VAL A 66 -27.31 51.68 39.99
CA VAL A 66 -26.15 51.77 39.11
C VAL A 66 -26.70 52.18 37.73
N GLU A 67 -26.54 53.46 37.40
CA GLU A 67 -26.82 53.96 36.08
C GLU A 67 -25.74 53.46 35.11
N PHE A 68 -26.11 52.60 34.16
CA PHE A 68 -25.27 52.25 33.02
C PHE A 68 -25.45 53.24 31.89
N PRO A 69 -24.39 53.82 31.32
CA PRO A 69 -24.48 54.77 30.23
C PRO A 69 -25.08 54.13 28.99
N GLN A 70 -26.19 54.69 28.55
CA GLN A 70 -26.93 54.24 27.37
C GLN A 70 -26.27 54.80 26.10
N GLY A 71 -25.96 53.92 25.14
CA GLY A 71 -25.96 54.30 23.73
C GLY A 71 -24.72 54.02 22.92
N LYS A 72 -23.50 54.27 23.34
CA LYS A 72 -22.28 54.06 22.51
C LYS A 72 -21.47 52.80 22.86
N THR A 73 -21.43 52.46 24.13
CA THR A 73 -20.66 51.31 24.65
C THR A 73 -21.27 49.96 24.24
N ARG A 74 -22.62 49.89 24.12
CA ARG A 74 -23.31 48.67 23.73
C ARG A 74 -23.05 48.27 22.26
N ARG A 75 -22.82 49.24 21.35
CA ARG A 75 -22.49 49.00 19.95
C ARG A 75 -21.04 48.48 19.79
N ILE A 76 -20.11 48.99 20.60
CA ILE A 76 -18.72 48.58 20.59
C ILE A 76 -18.55 47.15 21.14
N ILE A 77 -19.26 46.83 22.24
CA ILE A 77 -19.23 45.48 22.84
C ILE A 77 -19.84 44.43 21.89
N ASN A 78 -20.96 44.74 21.26
CA ASN A 78 -21.59 43.86 20.29
C ASN A 78 -20.74 43.67 19.01
N SER A 79 -20.01 44.71 18.56
CA SER A 79 -19.06 44.58 17.45
C SER A 79 -17.83 43.72 17.80
N ILE A 80 -17.31 43.81 19.02
CA ILE A 80 -16.18 43.01 19.50
C ILE A 80 -16.60 41.54 19.69
N ILE A 81 -17.80 41.29 20.26
CA ILE A 81 -18.34 39.92 20.41
C ILE A 81 -18.62 39.29 19.04
N PHE A 82 -19.16 40.06 18.07
CA PHE A 82 -19.42 39.58 16.73
C PHE A 82 -18.16 39.33 15.93
N SER A 83 -17.10 40.14 16.10
CA SER A 83 -15.78 39.92 15.50
C SER A 83 -15.06 38.72 16.12
N LEU A 84 -15.21 38.50 17.44
CA LEU A 84 -14.63 37.36 18.13
C LEU A 84 -15.34 36.02 17.76
N ALA A 85 -16.68 36.08 17.55
CA ALA A 85 -17.47 34.93 17.13
C ALA A 85 -17.15 34.50 15.68
N ILE A 86 -16.78 35.44 14.79
CA ILE A 86 -16.37 35.13 13.40
C ILE A 86 -14.98 34.50 13.37
N SER A 87 -14.09 34.82 14.32
CA SER A 87 -12.73 34.25 14.41
C SER A 87 -12.71 32.80 14.95
N ILE A 88 -13.74 32.33 15.64
CA ILE A 88 -13.82 30.98 16.21
C ILE A 88 -14.51 30.00 15.24
N GLY A 89 -15.16 30.50 14.18
CA GLY A 89 -16.02 29.73 13.28
C GLY A 89 -15.33 29.01 12.12
N SER A 90 -14.00 29.05 11.95
CA SER A 90 -13.34 28.53 10.74
C SER A 90 -12.21 27.51 10.97
N SER A 91 -12.15 26.90 12.13
CA SER A 91 -11.39 25.65 12.27
C SER A 91 -12.31 24.46 11.97
N SER A 92 -12.78 24.36 10.73
CA SER A 92 -13.16 23.07 10.17
C SER A 92 -11.89 22.24 10.21
N ALA A 93 -11.73 21.38 11.21
CA ALA A 93 -10.74 20.32 11.17
C ALA A 93 -10.98 19.59 9.85
N ALA A 94 -10.21 19.94 8.82
CA ALA A 94 -10.32 19.31 7.51
C ALA A 94 -10.16 17.81 7.78
N ARG A 95 -11.26 17.07 7.65
CA ARG A 95 -11.23 15.61 7.83
C ARG A 95 -10.25 15.08 6.83
N ALA A 96 -9.26 14.31 7.31
CA ALA A 96 -8.26 13.70 6.45
C ALA A 96 -8.95 12.92 5.31
N GLU A 97 -8.49 13.15 4.10
CA GLU A 97 -9.02 12.51 2.90
C GLU A 97 -8.67 11.02 2.92
N LYS A 98 -9.69 10.16 2.89
CA LYS A 98 -9.47 8.71 2.89
C LYS A 98 -8.93 8.25 1.55
N ILE A 99 -7.86 7.46 1.60
CA ILE A 99 -7.25 6.85 0.44
C ILE A 99 -6.91 5.39 0.74
N ARG A 100 -6.82 4.56 -0.30
CA ARG A 100 -6.43 3.15 -0.22
C ARG A 100 -5.21 2.88 -1.07
N THR A 101 -4.19 2.30 -0.45
CA THR A 101 -2.95 1.87 -1.13
C THR A 101 -2.87 0.34 -1.12
N ALA A 102 -2.98 -0.29 -2.28
CA ALA A 102 -2.77 -1.73 -2.43
C ALA A 102 -1.27 -2.04 -2.56
N ILE A 103 -0.82 -3.04 -1.83
CA ILE A 103 0.53 -3.61 -1.98
C ILE A 103 0.42 -5.12 -2.27
N PRO A 104 1.27 -5.70 -3.14
CA PRO A 104 1.14 -7.11 -3.50
C PRO A 104 1.50 -8.07 -2.38
N GLN A 105 2.32 -7.65 -1.41
CA GLN A 105 2.80 -8.46 -0.29
C GLN A 105 3.15 -7.57 0.90
N ALA A 106 2.91 -8.07 2.12
CA ALA A 106 3.34 -7.42 3.36
C ALA A 106 4.77 -7.87 3.71
N ASN A 107 5.77 -7.43 2.94
CA ASN A 107 7.17 -7.77 3.13
C ASN A 107 8.06 -6.52 3.28
N LEU A 108 9.39 -6.71 3.47
CA LEU A 108 10.34 -5.62 3.70
C LEU A 108 10.36 -4.58 2.57
N ASN A 109 10.03 -4.99 1.36
CA ASN A 109 9.97 -4.07 0.22
C ASN A 109 8.92 -2.96 0.37
N TYR A 110 7.89 -3.17 1.20
CA TYR A 110 6.81 -2.20 1.46
C TYR A 110 6.83 -1.66 2.89
N LEU A 111 7.94 -1.88 3.63
CA LEU A 111 8.12 -1.36 4.99
C LEU A 111 7.91 0.16 5.04
N SER A 112 8.32 0.89 3.99
CA SER A 112 8.15 2.34 3.85
C SER A 112 6.70 2.81 4.01
N ILE A 113 5.73 2.05 3.48
CA ILE A 113 4.30 2.38 3.58
C ILE A 113 3.82 2.26 5.03
N TYR A 114 4.17 1.17 5.72
CA TYR A 114 3.81 0.96 7.11
C TYR A 114 4.48 1.97 8.05
N VAL A 115 5.73 2.36 7.75
CA VAL A 115 6.43 3.42 8.48
C VAL A 115 5.75 4.76 8.23
N ALA A 116 5.37 5.09 6.99
CA ALA A 116 4.69 6.33 6.67
C ALA A 116 3.35 6.46 7.42
N ASP A 117 2.58 5.38 7.51
CA ASP A 117 1.34 5.32 8.30
C ASP A 117 1.62 5.54 9.79
N ALA A 118 2.55 4.77 10.37
CA ALA A 118 2.84 4.80 11.80
C ALA A 118 3.47 6.11 12.27
N LYS A 119 4.32 6.74 11.44
CA LYS A 119 4.94 8.05 11.70
C LYS A 119 4.00 9.22 11.40
N GLY A 120 2.81 8.95 10.86
CA GLY A 120 1.84 9.97 10.53
C GLY A 120 2.18 10.80 9.28
N PHE A 121 3.10 10.33 8.41
CA PHE A 121 3.53 11.11 7.24
C PHE A 121 2.40 11.33 6.23
N PHE A 122 1.44 10.41 6.12
CA PHE A 122 0.23 10.64 5.33
C PHE A 122 -0.71 11.62 6.03
N LYS A 123 -0.85 11.55 7.35
CA LYS A 123 -1.69 12.46 8.14
C LYS A 123 -1.19 13.89 8.09
N ASP A 124 0.13 14.10 8.11
CA ASP A 124 0.75 15.41 7.95
C ASP A 124 0.38 16.06 6.61
N GLU A 125 0.11 15.24 5.60
CA GLU A 125 -0.34 15.66 4.26
C GLU A 125 -1.88 15.67 4.14
N GLY A 126 -2.63 15.52 5.24
CA GLY A 126 -4.09 15.51 5.25
C GLY A 126 -4.72 14.26 4.64
N LEU A 127 -3.99 13.13 4.63
CA LEU A 127 -4.45 11.85 4.10
C LEU A 127 -4.64 10.82 5.22
N ASP A 128 -5.72 10.04 5.14
CA ASP A 128 -5.99 8.87 5.97
C ASP A 128 -5.83 7.63 5.11
N ASN A 129 -4.62 7.03 5.12
CA ASN A 129 -4.26 5.93 4.24
C ASN A 129 -4.63 4.58 4.85
N GLU A 130 -5.38 3.78 4.11
CA GLU A 130 -5.63 2.37 4.39
C GLU A 130 -4.75 1.50 3.48
N THR A 131 -3.82 0.74 4.07
CA THR A 131 -2.98 -0.19 3.33
C THR A 131 -3.64 -1.56 3.25
N VAL A 132 -3.88 -2.06 2.04
CA VAL A 132 -4.48 -3.37 1.77
C VAL A 132 -3.51 -4.28 1.02
N VAL A 133 -3.49 -5.57 1.37
CA VAL A 133 -2.64 -6.57 0.70
C VAL A 133 -3.48 -7.29 -0.35
N ILE A 134 -3.17 -7.04 -1.62
CA ILE A 134 -3.89 -7.63 -2.77
C ILE A 134 -2.85 -8.05 -3.80
N SER A 135 -2.86 -9.31 -4.25
CA SER A 135 -1.92 -9.81 -5.26
C SER A 135 -1.89 -8.96 -6.53
N GLY A 136 -0.75 -8.91 -7.20
CA GLY A 136 -0.48 -7.97 -8.30
C GLY A 136 -1.60 -7.83 -9.35
N PRO A 137 -2.02 -8.90 -10.03
CA PRO A 137 -3.09 -8.80 -11.05
C PRO A 137 -4.44 -8.35 -10.48
N LEU A 138 -4.81 -8.82 -9.28
CA LEU A 138 -6.06 -8.43 -8.61
C LEU A 138 -6.04 -6.98 -8.16
N SER A 139 -4.89 -6.47 -7.70
CA SER A 139 -4.77 -5.06 -7.28
C SER A 139 -4.93 -4.10 -8.47
N ILE A 140 -4.61 -4.53 -9.69
CA ILE A 140 -4.85 -3.75 -10.90
C ILE A 140 -6.35 -3.71 -11.24
N ALA A 141 -7.06 -4.81 -11.05
CA ALA A 141 -8.53 -4.81 -11.19
C ALA A 141 -9.19 -3.88 -10.16
N ALA A 142 -8.76 -3.95 -8.88
CA ALA A 142 -9.23 -3.07 -7.81
C ALA A 142 -8.91 -1.58 -8.07
N LEU A 143 -7.78 -1.28 -8.72
CA LEU A 143 -7.43 0.08 -9.13
C LEU A 143 -8.36 0.60 -10.23
N LEU A 144 -8.69 -0.24 -11.22
CA LEU A 144 -9.59 0.11 -12.32
C LEU A 144 -11.04 0.26 -11.88
N SER A 145 -11.49 -0.51 -10.88
CA SER A 145 -12.84 -0.37 -10.28
C SER A 145 -12.94 0.82 -9.31
N GLY A 146 -11.82 1.40 -8.87
CA GLY A 146 -11.79 2.48 -7.89
C GLY A 146 -11.85 2.01 -6.43
N ASP A 147 -11.72 0.70 -6.18
CA ASP A 147 -11.66 0.15 -4.82
C ASP A 147 -10.36 0.52 -4.11
N VAL A 148 -9.30 0.82 -4.87
CA VAL A 148 -8.03 1.37 -4.37
C VAL A 148 -7.59 2.55 -5.22
N ASP A 149 -6.83 3.48 -4.61
CA ASP A 149 -6.33 4.71 -5.25
C ASP A 149 -4.96 4.52 -5.90
N TYR A 150 -4.14 3.70 -5.26
CA TYR A 150 -2.76 3.41 -5.66
C TYR A 150 -2.48 1.93 -5.57
N SER A 151 -1.67 1.41 -6.49
CA SER A 151 -1.23 0.02 -6.46
C SER A 151 0.29 -0.09 -6.59
N GLY A 152 0.93 -0.81 -5.67
CA GLY A 152 2.35 -1.17 -5.71
C GLY A 152 2.69 -2.29 -6.70
N ALA A 153 1.72 -2.81 -7.45
CA ALA A 153 1.93 -3.78 -8.50
C ALA A 153 2.34 -3.11 -9.83
N GLY A 154 3.33 -2.23 -9.79
CA GLY A 154 3.73 -1.36 -10.89
C GLY A 154 3.96 -2.08 -12.21
N GLY A 155 4.77 -3.15 -12.23
CA GLY A 155 5.02 -3.92 -13.44
C GLY A 155 3.74 -4.49 -14.06
N SER A 156 2.82 -5.04 -13.24
CA SER A 156 1.53 -5.54 -13.70
C SER A 156 0.65 -4.42 -14.27
N GLY A 157 0.62 -3.25 -13.60
CA GLY A 157 -0.14 -2.09 -14.06
C GLY A 157 0.38 -1.52 -15.36
N MET A 158 1.69 -1.38 -15.51
CA MET A 158 2.29 -0.87 -16.75
C MET A 158 2.13 -1.83 -17.92
N ARG A 159 2.13 -3.14 -17.67
CA ARG A 159 1.77 -4.13 -18.69
C ARG A 159 0.28 -4.10 -19.07
N ALA A 160 -0.61 -3.78 -18.11
CA ALA A 160 -2.02 -3.53 -18.42
C ALA A 160 -2.20 -2.24 -19.24
N ALA A 161 -1.43 -1.18 -18.95
CA ALA A 161 -1.43 0.06 -19.72
C ALA A 161 -1.01 -0.15 -21.19
N LEU A 162 -0.06 -1.05 -21.45
CA LEU A 162 0.27 -1.45 -22.83
C LEU A 162 -0.91 -2.06 -23.59
N LYS A 163 -1.79 -2.74 -22.88
CA LYS A 163 -3.02 -3.35 -23.43
C LYS A 163 -4.20 -2.38 -23.48
N GLY A 164 -3.96 -1.08 -23.19
CA GLY A 164 -4.97 -0.04 -23.27
C GLY A 164 -5.67 0.31 -21.96
N ALA A 165 -5.23 -0.25 -20.80
CA ALA A 165 -5.76 0.19 -19.53
C ALA A 165 -5.33 1.64 -19.22
N PRO A 166 -6.21 2.51 -18.69
CA PRO A 166 -5.91 3.92 -18.42
C PRO A 166 -5.09 4.07 -17.10
N ILE A 167 -3.89 3.50 -17.08
CA ILE A 167 -2.99 3.42 -15.92
C ILE A 167 -1.63 4.00 -16.25
N LYS A 168 -1.03 4.72 -15.30
CA LYS A 168 0.35 5.20 -15.36
C LYS A 168 1.15 4.82 -14.13
N GLY A 169 2.42 4.47 -14.33
CA GLY A 169 3.42 4.43 -13.27
C GLY A 169 3.79 5.84 -12.83
N ILE A 170 3.75 6.08 -11.51
CA ILE A 170 3.93 7.43 -10.94
C ILE A 170 5.21 7.58 -10.11
N MET A 171 5.82 6.49 -9.68
CA MET A 171 7.11 6.44 -8.98
C MET A 171 7.67 5.03 -8.94
N PHE A 172 8.94 4.91 -8.55
CA PHE A 172 9.58 3.64 -8.17
C PHE A 172 10.28 3.79 -6.82
N GLN A 173 10.17 2.81 -5.94
CA GLN A 173 10.83 2.88 -4.63
C GLN A 173 12.33 2.56 -4.71
N ALA A 174 12.73 1.64 -5.58
CA ALA A 174 14.09 1.15 -5.70
C ALA A 174 14.63 1.32 -7.13
N ASP A 175 15.95 1.53 -7.25
CA ASP A 175 16.66 1.69 -8.52
C ASP A 175 17.05 0.36 -9.17
N LYS A 176 16.99 -0.74 -8.37
CA LYS A 176 17.28 -2.10 -8.81
C LYS A 176 16.17 -3.05 -8.37
N VAL A 177 15.99 -4.16 -9.07
CA VAL A 177 15.16 -5.25 -8.54
C VAL A 177 15.77 -5.77 -7.25
N THR A 178 14.91 -6.11 -6.27
CA THR A 178 15.34 -6.48 -4.91
C THR A 178 15.41 -7.99 -4.70
N PHE A 179 15.44 -8.80 -5.77
CA PHE A 179 15.31 -10.23 -5.67
C PHE A 179 16.63 -10.96 -5.54
N TYR A 180 16.57 -12.06 -4.80
CA TYR A 180 17.59 -13.09 -4.70
C TYR A 180 17.05 -14.42 -5.24
N LEU A 181 17.88 -15.22 -5.89
CA LEU A 181 17.50 -16.55 -6.34
C LEU A 181 17.97 -17.57 -5.30
N VAL A 182 17.05 -18.08 -4.50
CA VAL A 182 17.27 -19.17 -3.55
C VAL A 182 17.11 -20.50 -4.25
N VAL A 183 18.00 -21.41 -3.97
CA VAL A 183 18.10 -22.73 -4.63
C VAL A 183 18.35 -23.84 -3.62
N ASP A 184 17.97 -25.05 -4.00
CA ASP A 184 18.38 -26.26 -3.29
C ASP A 184 19.90 -26.52 -3.47
N PRO A 185 20.54 -27.36 -2.61
CA PRO A 185 21.98 -27.58 -2.66
C PRO A 185 22.50 -28.22 -3.95
N THR A 186 21.64 -28.78 -4.80
CA THR A 186 22.07 -29.43 -6.07
C THR A 186 22.32 -28.42 -7.18
N ILE A 187 21.77 -27.20 -7.07
CA ILE A 187 21.91 -26.13 -8.05
C ILE A 187 23.10 -25.26 -7.65
N LYS A 188 24.13 -25.21 -8.48
CA LYS A 188 25.37 -24.45 -8.24
C LYS A 188 25.52 -23.27 -9.20
N ILE A 189 24.98 -23.39 -10.40
CA ILE A 189 25.01 -22.36 -11.44
C ILE A 189 23.65 -22.23 -12.13
N ALA A 190 23.44 -21.16 -12.85
CA ALA A 190 22.17 -20.90 -13.50
C ALA A 190 21.75 -21.97 -14.53
N ARG A 191 22.70 -22.66 -15.18
CA ARG A 191 22.42 -23.77 -16.13
C ARG A 191 21.78 -24.98 -15.47
N ASP A 192 22.01 -25.19 -14.17
CA ASP A 192 21.42 -26.31 -13.42
C ASP A 192 19.89 -26.15 -13.25
N LEU A 193 19.34 -24.99 -13.59
CA LEU A 193 17.89 -24.74 -13.59
C LEU A 193 17.13 -25.50 -14.68
N LYS A 194 17.84 -26.04 -15.68
CA LYS A 194 17.21 -26.83 -16.75
C LYS A 194 16.46 -28.05 -16.18
N GLY A 195 15.19 -28.18 -16.52
CA GLY A 195 14.30 -29.24 -16.03
C GLY A 195 13.85 -29.11 -14.58
N LYS A 196 14.26 -28.04 -13.87
CA LYS A 196 13.96 -27.85 -12.46
C LYS A 196 12.59 -27.19 -12.23
N LYS A 197 12.01 -27.50 -11.06
CA LYS A 197 10.76 -26.92 -10.56
C LYS A 197 11.07 -25.61 -9.86
N ILE A 198 10.50 -24.51 -10.34
CA ILE A 198 10.67 -23.17 -9.79
C ILE A 198 9.36 -22.73 -9.15
N ALA A 199 9.38 -22.49 -7.82
CA ALA A 199 8.24 -21.90 -7.11
C ALA A 199 8.15 -20.42 -7.44
N ILE A 200 7.00 -19.98 -7.95
CA ILE A 200 6.69 -18.57 -8.31
C ILE A 200 5.47 -18.06 -7.54
N GLY A 201 5.33 -16.75 -7.44
CA GLY A 201 4.15 -16.11 -6.86
C GLY A 201 2.95 -16.26 -7.79
N SER A 202 2.96 -15.52 -8.87
CA SER A 202 1.93 -15.56 -9.91
C SER A 202 2.55 -15.58 -11.30
N PRO A 203 2.01 -16.35 -12.23
CA PRO A 203 2.51 -16.38 -13.61
C PRO A 203 2.52 -14.97 -14.23
N GLY A 204 3.66 -14.59 -14.79
CA GLY A 204 3.84 -13.31 -15.47
C GLY A 204 3.96 -12.09 -14.56
N ASP A 205 4.10 -12.24 -13.24
CA ASP A 205 4.54 -11.15 -12.38
C ASP A 205 6.03 -10.83 -12.62
N THR A 206 6.52 -9.74 -12.03
CA THR A 206 7.91 -9.32 -12.25
C THR A 206 8.92 -10.34 -11.72
N GLN A 207 8.61 -11.06 -10.64
CA GLN A 207 9.48 -12.12 -10.10
C GLN A 207 9.64 -13.27 -11.09
N ASP A 208 8.53 -13.78 -11.64
CA ASP A 208 8.52 -14.85 -12.64
C ASP A 208 9.31 -14.45 -13.91
N ARG A 209 9.14 -13.18 -14.34
CA ARG A 209 9.85 -12.66 -15.52
C ARG A 209 11.36 -12.55 -15.29
N ILE A 210 11.79 -11.96 -14.19
CA ILE A 210 13.21 -11.81 -13.86
C ILE A 210 13.86 -13.19 -13.72
N MET A 211 13.19 -14.15 -13.07
CA MET A 211 13.63 -15.52 -12.95
C MET A 211 13.81 -16.19 -14.33
N THR A 212 12.82 -16.03 -15.21
CA THR A 212 12.87 -16.56 -16.57
C THR A 212 14.03 -15.96 -17.36
N MET A 213 14.20 -14.65 -17.33
CA MET A 213 15.30 -13.97 -18.01
C MET A 213 16.67 -14.35 -17.43
N PHE A 214 16.76 -14.62 -16.12
CA PHE A 214 17.98 -15.13 -15.51
C PHE A 214 18.36 -16.50 -16.07
N ALA A 215 17.39 -17.41 -16.19
CA ALA A 215 17.60 -18.73 -16.80
C ALA A 215 17.98 -18.63 -18.28
N GLU A 216 17.31 -17.79 -19.04
CA GLU A 216 17.58 -17.57 -20.47
C GLU A 216 18.98 -17.00 -20.74
N ARG A 217 19.46 -16.07 -19.90
CA ARG A 217 20.86 -15.59 -19.98
C ARG A 217 21.90 -16.70 -19.77
N ALA A 218 21.54 -17.76 -19.04
CA ALA A 218 22.37 -18.93 -18.84
C ALA A 218 22.20 -19.99 -19.94
N GLY A 219 21.38 -19.72 -20.97
CA GLY A 219 21.08 -20.63 -22.06
C GLY A 219 20.01 -21.68 -21.74
N VAL A 220 19.22 -21.48 -20.69
CA VAL A 220 18.07 -22.32 -20.32
C VAL A 220 16.79 -21.64 -20.78
N ALA A 221 16.15 -22.18 -21.82
CA ALA A 221 14.93 -21.57 -22.35
C ALA A 221 13.77 -21.61 -21.35
N ALA A 222 12.85 -20.65 -21.41
CA ALA A 222 11.68 -20.56 -20.52
C ALA A 222 10.85 -21.85 -20.45
N ARG A 223 10.75 -22.59 -21.56
CA ARG A 223 10.03 -23.88 -21.64
C ARG A 223 10.77 -25.05 -20.98
N GLU A 224 12.03 -24.87 -20.66
CA GLU A 224 12.88 -25.90 -20.01
C GLU A 224 12.85 -25.80 -18.49
N ILE A 225 12.16 -24.81 -17.92
CA ILE A 225 11.90 -24.69 -16.47
C ILE A 225 10.42 -24.98 -16.17
N ILE A 226 10.17 -25.66 -15.05
CA ILE A 226 8.80 -26.02 -14.62
C ILE A 226 8.38 -25.01 -13.57
N ARG A 227 7.47 -24.10 -13.92
CA ARG A 227 6.96 -23.07 -12.99
C ARG A 227 5.80 -23.61 -12.18
N ILE A 228 5.86 -23.51 -10.86
CA ILE A 228 4.82 -23.92 -9.93
C ILE A 228 4.33 -22.68 -9.20
N SER A 229 3.08 -22.26 -9.47
CA SER A 229 2.46 -21.13 -8.78
C SER A 229 2.05 -21.54 -7.37
N MET A 230 2.63 -20.87 -6.35
CA MET A 230 2.39 -21.12 -4.92
C MET A 230 1.87 -19.88 -4.18
N GLY A 231 1.51 -18.82 -4.92
CA GLY A 231 1.01 -17.57 -4.34
C GLY A 231 2.09 -16.66 -3.79
N ALA A 232 1.65 -15.56 -3.21
CA ALA A 232 2.50 -14.45 -2.81
C ALA A 232 3.36 -14.73 -1.56
N ASP A 233 3.01 -15.72 -0.74
CA ASP A 233 3.73 -16.01 0.51
C ASP A 233 5.14 -16.57 0.22
N THR A 234 6.14 -15.77 0.57
CA THR A 234 7.55 -16.11 0.38
C THR A 234 7.98 -17.31 1.23
N ASN A 235 7.45 -17.44 2.45
CA ASN A 235 7.82 -18.54 3.35
C ASN A 235 7.36 -19.89 2.80
N THR A 236 6.14 -19.95 2.25
CA THR A 236 5.62 -21.16 1.59
C THR A 236 6.53 -21.57 0.43
N ARG A 237 7.00 -20.64 -0.40
CA ARG A 237 7.90 -20.95 -1.51
C ARG A 237 9.29 -21.38 -1.05
N VAL A 238 9.85 -20.76 0.00
CA VAL A 238 11.12 -21.17 0.60
C VAL A 238 11.02 -22.58 1.18
N MET A 239 9.93 -22.86 1.90
CA MET A 239 9.69 -24.20 2.46
C MET A 239 9.49 -25.26 1.36
N ALA A 240 8.90 -24.91 0.22
CA ALA A 240 8.81 -25.82 -0.92
C ALA A 240 10.20 -26.18 -1.47
N VAL A 241 11.15 -25.25 -1.48
CA VAL A 241 12.55 -25.55 -1.84
C VAL A 241 13.22 -26.41 -0.77
N LYS A 242 13.01 -26.11 0.50
CA LYS A 242 13.56 -26.87 1.64
C LYS A 242 13.13 -28.33 1.62
N THR A 243 11.87 -28.60 1.30
CA THR A 243 11.28 -29.94 1.29
C THR A 243 11.43 -30.68 -0.04
N GLY A 244 12.02 -30.05 -1.07
CA GLY A 244 12.19 -30.64 -2.39
C GLY A 244 10.93 -30.62 -3.29
N ALA A 245 9.85 -29.98 -2.85
CA ALA A 245 8.66 -29.75 -3.69
C ALA A 245 8.98 -28.82 -4.88
N ALA A 246 9.91 -27.88 -4.68
CA ALA A 246 10.55 -27.08 -5.72
C ALA A 246 12.07 -27.13 -5.58
N ASN A 247 12.80 -26.68 -6.61
CA ASN A 247 14.26 -26.65 -6.61
C ASN A 247 14.81 -25.23 -6.43
N ALA A 248 14.02 -24.21 -6.77
CA ALA A 248 14.40 -22.81 -6.62
C ALA A 248 13.18 -21.92 -6.44
N THR A 249 13.43 -20.73 -5.91
CA THR A 249 12.45 -19.63 -5.86
C THR A 249 13.15 -18.29 -5.81
N THR A 250 12.50 -17.24 -6.30
CA THR A 250 12.93 -15.86 -6.05
C THR A 250 12.33 -15.35 -4.75
N VAL A 251 13.15 -14.66 -3.97
CA VAL A 251 12.73 -14.08 -2.68
C VAL A 251 13.14 -12.62 -2.60
N ASP A 252 12.47 -11.86 -1.77
CA ASP A 252 12.87 -10.53 -1.34
C ASP A 252 14.01 -10.63 -0.29
N PRO A 253 14.60 -9.50 0.15
CA PRO A 253 15.67 -9.50 1.14
C PRO A 253 15.33 -10.18 2.47
N GLY A 254 14.07 -10.08 2.93
CA GLY A 254 13.60 -10.78 4.14
C GLY A 254 13.52 -12.29 3.94
N GLY A 255 13.00 -12.70 2.79
CA GLY A 255 12.91 -14.10 2.40
C GLY A 255 14.30 -14.75 2.23
N LEU A 256 15.32 -14.00 1.81
CA LEU A 256 16.69 -14.49 1.77
C LEU A 256 17.18 -14.89 3.15
N ILE A 257 16.99 -14.05 4.15
CA ILE A 257 17.41 -14.33 5.53
C ILE A 257 16.67 -15.58 6.08
N PHE A 258 15.36 -15.67 5.79
CA PHE A 258 14.59 -16.87 6.15
C PHE A 258 15.14 -18.13 5.46
N ALA A 259 15.41 -18.06 4.15
CA ALA A 259 15.96 -19.19 3.40
C ALA A 259 17.33 -19.65 3.92
N GLN A 260 18.21 -18.71 4.26
CA GLN A 260 19.52 -18.99 4.86
C GLN A 260 19.40 -19.68 6.22
N LYS A 261 18.46 -19.25 7.07
CA LYS A 261 18.14 -19.92 8.33
C LYS A 261 17.68 -21.37 8.12
N GLU A 262 16.95 -21.63 7.05
CA GLU A 262 16.51 -22.97 6.67
C GLU A 262 17.62 -23.81 5.99
N GLY A 263 18.84 -23.28 5.88
CA GLY A 263 20.01 -23.97 5.31
C GLY A 263 20.04 -23.96 3.78
N LEU A 264 19.24 -23.09 3.15
CA LEU A 264 19.26 -22.92 1.69
C LEU A 264 20.32 -21.89 1.28
N THR A 265 20.78 -21.99 0.04
CA THR A 265 21.76 -21.06 -0.55
C THR A 265 21.11 -20.17 -1.59
N SER A 266 21.79 -19.08 -1.96
CA SER A 266 21.38 -18.19 -3.03
C SER A 266 22.44 -18.14 -4.12
N LEU A 267 22.01 -18.12 -5.39
CA LEU A 267 22.91 -17.86 -6.54
C LEU A 267 23.26 -16.38 -6.70
N GLY A 268 22.69 -15.49 -5.86
CA GLY A 268 23.08 -14.08 -5.80
C GLY A 268 21.92 -13.09 -5.88
N PHE A 269 22.31 -11.82 -5.88
CA PHE A 269 21.42 -10.69 -6.00
C PHE A 269 21.11 -10.36 -7.46
N LEU A 270 19.86 -10.54 -7.87
CA LEU A 270 19.45 -10.35 -9.27
C LEU A 270 19.44 -8.87 -9.70
N GLY A 271 19.40 -7.94 -8.74
CA GLY A 271 19.46 -6.49 -9.03
C GLY A 271 20.77 -6.04 -9.68
N ASP A 272 21.87 -6.75 -9.49
CA ASP A 272 23.14 -6.42 -10.17
C ASP A 272 23.14 -6.90 -11.64
N LEU A 273 22.31 -7.89 -11.96
CA LEU A 273 22.16 -8.41 -13.35
C LEU A 273 21.05 -7.68 -14.11
N PHE A 274 20.05 -7.15 -13.40
CA PHE A 274 18.91 -6.44 -13.96
C PHE A 274 18.78 -5.06 -13.27
N PRO A 275 19.69 -4.08 -13.60
CA PRO A 275 19.71 -2.77 -12.99
C PRO A 275 18.57 -1.91 -13.54
N MET A 276 17.35 -2.21 -13.14
CA MET A 276 16.15 -1.48 -13.51
C MET A 276 15.36 -1.11 -12.25
N PRO A 277 14.66 0.06 -12.24
CA PRO A 277 13.86 0.48 -11.11
C PRO A 277 12.74 -0.55 -10.82
N PHE A 278 12.44 -0.69 -9.53
CA PHE A 278 11.53 -1.70 -9.04
C PHE A 278 10.57 -1.13 -7.99
N GLN A 279 9.51 -1.88 -7.70
CA GLN A 279 8.44 -1.46 -6.79
C GLN A 279 7.79 -0.15 -7.23
N GLY A 280 7.44 -0.11 -8.52
CA GLY A 280 6.68 0.99 -9.08
C GLY A 280 5.28 1.04 -8.49
N PHE A 281 4.80 2.25 -8.20
CA PHE A 281 3.40 2.50 -7.92
C PHE A 281 2.70 3.04 -9.14
N VAL A 282 1.46 2.61 -9.32
CA VAL A 282 0.60 3.04 -10.43
C VAL A 282 -0.70 3.64 -9.89
N THR A 283 -1.29 4.53 -10.69
CA THR A 283 -2.64 5.06 -10.51
C THR A 283 -3.35 5.21 -11.85
N ILE A 284 -4.64 5.54 -11.84
CA ILE A 284 -5.43 5.74 -13.07
C ILE A 284 -5.20 7.15 -13.65
N GLU A 285 -5.31 7.26 -14.98
CA GLU A 285 -5.09 8.53 -15.71
C GLU A 285 -6.07 9.62 -15.29
N ASN A 286 -7.34 9.28 -15.00
CA ASN A 286 -8.31 10.24 -14.51
C ASN A 286 -7.86 10.89 -13.20
N LYS A 287 -7.29 10.11 -12.26
CA LYS A 287 -6.79 10.65 -10.99
C LYS A 287 -5.60 11.59 -11.21
N LEU A 288 -4.72 11.29 -12.16
CA LEU A 288 -3.61 12.18 -12.54
C LEU A 288 -4.10 13.54 -13.06
N ARG A 289 -5.17 13.54 -13.84
CA ARG A 289 -5.78 14.74 -14.39
C ARG A 289 -6.59 15.52 -13.35
N ASP A 290 -7.44 14.82 -12.59
CA ASP A 290 -8.49 15.43 -11.77
C ASP A 290 -8.01 15.75 -10.35
N ASN A 291 -7.04 14.96 -9.81
CA ASN A 291 -6.54 15.06 -8.44
C ASN A 291 -5.00 15.04 -8.30
N PRO A 292 -4.23 15.81 -9.09
CA PRO A 292 -2.77 15.81 -9.00
C PRO A 292 -2.24 16.23 -7.62
N GLY A 293 -2.97 17.10 -6.92
CA GLY A 293 -2.64 17.54 -5.57
C GLY A 293 -2.70 16.39 -4.53
N GLN A 294 -3.69 15.49 -4.61
CA GLN A 294 -3.76 14.32 -3.75
C GLN A 294 -2.58 13.37 -4.02
N ILE A 295 -2.23 13.17 -5.31
CA ILE A 295 -1.11 12.32 -5.69
C ILE A 295 0.21 12.88 -5.13
N LYS A 296 0.46 14.19 -5.24
CA LYS A 296 1.67 14.83 -4.66
C LYS A 296 1.75 14.63 -3.14
N ARG A 297 0.64 14.80 -2.42
CA ARG A 297 0.57 14.57 -0.97
C ARG A 297 0.86 13.12 -0.62
N TRP A 298 0.28 12.18 -1.36
CA TRP A 298 0.54 10.75 -1.18
C TRP A 298 2.01 10.39 -1.46
N LEU A 299 2.57 10.87 -2.59
CA LEU A 299 3.99 10.68 -2.93
C LEU A 299 4.90 11.21 -1.81
N LYS A 300 4.60 12.38 -1.26
CA LYS A 300 5.37 12.96 -0.14
C LYS A 300 5.36 12.06 1.09
N GLY A 301 4.21 11.52 1.47
CA GLY A 301 4.08 10.54 2.55
C GLY A 301 4.94 9.29 2.31
N VAL A 302 4.84 8.69 1.13
CA VAL A 302 5.62 7.48 0.76
C VAL A 302 7.12 7.76 0.75
N LEU A 303 7.56 8.86 0.14
CA LEU A 303 8.99 9.18 0.04
C LEU A 303 9.60 9.48 1.41
N ARG A 304 8.87 10.18 2.30
CA ARG A 304 9.30 10.38 3.69
C ARG A 304 9.45 9.04 4.43
N GLY A 305 8.50 8.11 4.23
CA GLY A 305 8.59 6.76 4.78
C GLY A 305 9.82 5.99 4.26
N LEU A 306 10.09 6.09 2.97
CA LEU A 306 11.23 5.42 2.33
C LEU A 306 12.57 6.00 2.79
N MET A 307 12.67 7.34 2.91
CA MET A 307 13.85 8.02 3.47
C MET A 307 14.06 7.61 4.93
N PHE A 308 12.99 7.50 5.72
CA PHE A 308 13.08 7.06 7.11
C PHE A 308 13.62 5.62 7.22
N VAL A 309 13.15 4.68 6.37
CA VAL A 309 13.67 3.31 6.33
C VAL A 309 15.16 3.29 5.98
N ARG A 310 15.60 4.14 5.05
CA ARG A 310 17.00 4.27 4.67
C ARG A 310 17.87 4.81 5.80
N ASP A 311 17.42 5.90 6.41
CA ASP A 311 18.23 6.67 7.37
C ASP A 311 18.18 6.08 8.79
N ARG A 312 17.11 5.31 9.12
CA ARG A 312 16.86 4.71 10.43
C ARG A 312 16.32 3.28 10.32
N PRO A 313 17.08 2.34 9.74
CA PRO A 313 16.59 0.99 9.41
C PRO A 313 16.12 0.20 10.63
N GLU A 314 16.78 0.31 11.77
CA GLU A 314 16.41 -0.40 13.00
C GLU A 314 15.09 0.13 13.57
N GLU A 315 14.96 1.46 13.69
CA GLU A 315 13.71 2.09 14.13
C GLU A 315 12.55 1.78 13.18
N ALA A 316 12.81 1.75 11.87
CA ALA A 316 11.82 1.39 10.88
C ALA A 316 11.29 -0.05 11.07
N VAL A 317 12.17 -1.00 11.41
CA VAL A 317 11.78 -2.37 11.75
C VAL A 317 10.96 -2.40 13.03
N ASP A 318 11.33 -1.65 14.06
CA ASP A 318 10.57 -1.59 15.32
C ASP A 318 9.14 -1.05 15.12
N ILE A 319 9.00 -0.07 14.24
CA ILE A 319 7.72 0.58 13.92
C ILE A 319 6.86 -0.29 13.01
N GLY A 320 7.39 -0.71 11.86
CA GLY A 320 6.63 -1.33 10.78
C GLY A 320 6.73 -2.84 10.72
N GLY A 321 7.76 -3.43 11.34
CA GLY A 321 8.07 -4.86 11.20
C GLY A 321 6.94 -5.80 11.65
N LYS A 322 6.17 -5.42 12.66
CA LYS A 322 5.01 -6.20 13.14
C LYS A 322 3.86 -6.31 12.12
N LYS A 323 3.83 -5.44 11.12
CA LYS A 323 2.82 -5.45 10.03
C LYS A 323 3.23 -6.35 8.88
N LEU A 324 4.49 -6.81 8.86
CA LEU A 324 5.03 -7.65 7.80
C LEU A 324 4.69 -9.13 8.03
N GLN A 325 4.43 -9.85 6.96
CA GLN A 325 4.13 -11.29 6.97
C GLN A 325 5.44 -12.08 6.76
N LEU A 326 6.37 -11.95 7.71
CA LEU A 326 7.70 -12.59 7.63
C LEU A 326 7.82 -13.87 8.49
N GLY A 327 6.69 -14.44 8.89
CA GLY A 327 6.66 -15.67 9.70
C GLY A 327 7.45 -15.52 11.00
N ASN A 328 8.38 -16.46 11.25
CA ASN A 328 9.21 -16.48 12.45
C ASN A 328 10.48 -15.61 12.34
N ALA A 329 10.50 -14.59 11.49
CA ALA A 329 11.63 -13.68 11.37
C ALA A 329 11.86 -12.90 12.67
N THR A 330 13.08 -12.98 13.20
CA THR A 330 13.47 -12.19 14.37
C THR A 330 13.72 -10.74 14.00
N ARG A 331 13.77 -9.84 14.99
CA ARG A 331 14.13 -8.43 14.78
C ARG A 331 15.48 -8.30 14.05
N SER A 332 16.49 -9.06 14.46
CA SER A 332 17.81 -9.02 13.82
C SER A 332 17.76 -9.47 12.36
N MET A 333 16.98 -10.49 12.03
CA MET A 333 16.75 -10.94 10.65
C MET A 333 16.09 -9.85 9.81
N MET A 334 15.08 -9.17 10.35
CA MET A 334 14.42 -8.07 9.65
C MET A 334 15.38 -6.89 9.39
N ILE A 335 16.21 -6.53 10.36
CA ILE A 335 17.23 -5.48 10.21
C ILE A 335 18.23 -5.86 9.11
N GLU A 336 18.72 -7.09 9.10
CA GLU A 336 19.61 -7.58 8.06
C GLU A 336 18.93 -7.53 6.68
N GLY A 337 17.68 -7.97 6.60
CA GLY A 337 16.87 -7.88 5.38
C GLY A 337 16.71 -6.42 4.90
N VAL A 338 16.49 -5.47 5.81
CA VAL A 338 16.45 -4.04 5.43
C VAL A 338 17.80 -3.57 4.91
N LYS A 339 18.92 -3.91 5.57
CA LYS A 339 20.27 -3.57 5.07
C LYS A 339 20.50 -4.11 3.66
N ASN A 340 20.04 -5.33 3.38
CA ASN A 340 20.10 -5.90 2.03
C ASN A 340 19.21 -5.14 1.04
N TYR A 341 18.04 -4.68 1.47
CA TYR A 341 17.13 -3.85 0.66
C TYR A 341 17.75 -2.49 0.31
N LEU A 342 18.47 -1.87 1.25
CA LEU A 342 19.11 -0.56 1.04
C LEU A 342 20.12 -0.55 -0.13
N ARG A 343 20.67 -1.71 -0.52
CA ARG A 343 21.53 -1.84 -1.72
C ARG A 343 20.83 -1.46 -3.03
N ALA A 344 19.49 -1.46 -3.03
CA ALA A 344 18.68 -1.14 -4.19
C ALA A 344 18.15 0.29 -4.18
N LEU A 345 18.35 1.06 -3.10
CA LEU A 345 17.84 2.42 -2.98
C LEU A 345 18.82 3.48 -3.47
N SER A 346 18.28 4.61 -3.96
CA SER A 346 19.04 5.82 -4.28
C SER A 346 19.69 6.43 -3.04
N LEU A 347 20.86 7.03 -3.21
CA LEU A 347 21.54 7.80 -2.16
C LEU A 347 20.84 9.13 -1.86
N GLY A 348 20.20 9.76 -2.87
CA GLY A 348 19.42 10.99 -2.73
C GLY A 348 17.99 10.77 -2.20
N VAL A 349 17.08 11.67 -2.52
CA VAL A 349 15.65 11.42 -2.30
C VAL A 349 15.22 10.36 -3.31
N PRO A 350 14.74 9.18 -2.85
CA PRO A 350 14.33 8.10 -3.74
C PRO A 350 13.04 8.45 -4.48
N GLY A 351 12.59 7.59 -5.37
CA GLY A 351 11.27 7.68 -6.01
C GLY A 351 11.28 8.01 -7.48
N LEU A 352 12.30 8.77 -7.94
CA LEU A 352 12.46 9.15 -9.34
C LEU A 352 13.63 8.37 -9.95
N PRO A 353 13.37 7.42 -10.86
CA PRO A 353 14.42 6.66 -11.52
C PRO A 353 15.22 7.50 -12.50
N THR A 354 16.48 7.10 -12.73
CA THR A 354 17.33 7.72 -13.75
C THR A 354 16.80 7.44 -15.16
N PRO A 355 17.16 8.27 -16.15
CA PRO A 355 16.82 7.99 -17.55
C PRO A 355 17.33 6.62 -18.04
N GLU A 356 18.50 6.18 -17.57
CA GLU A 356 19.04 4.86 -17.85
C GLU A 356 18.19 3.75 -17.19
N GLY A 357 17.82 3.94 -15.94
CA GLY A 357 16.91 3.01 -15.24
C GLY A 357 15.59 2.84 -15.98
N ILE A 358 14.99 3.94 -16.46
CA ILE A 358 13.77 3.89 -17.25
C ILE A 358 13.98 3.08 -18.55
N ARG A 359 15.08 3.28 -19.27
CA ARG A 359 15.40 2.47 -20.46
C ARG A 359 15.51 0.99 -20.11
N ASN A 360 16.22 0.66 -19.04
CA ASN A 360 16.38 -0.72 -18.57
C ASN A 360 15.05 -1.35 -18.16
N PHE A 361 14.19 -0.60 -17.48
CA PHE A 361 12.84 -1.07 -17.15
C PHE A 361 12.02 -1.38 -18.41
N LEU A 362 12.00 -0.47 -19.38
CA LEU A 362 11.29 -0.68 -20.64
C LEU A 362 11.84 -1.86 -21.43
N GLU A 363 13.13 -2.11 -21.34
CA GLU A 363 13.79 -3.23 -21.99
C GLU A 363 13.47 -4.56 -21.26
N TYR A 364 13.76 -4.65 -19.96
CA TYR A 364 13.77 -5.92 -19.21
C TYR A 364 12.40 -6.32 -18.67
N ASP A 365 11.53 -5.40 -18.29
CA ASP A 365 10.19 -5.76 -17.75
C ASP A 365 9.08 -5.63 -18.81
N ILE A 366 9.34 -4.93 -19.92
CA ILE A 366 8.35 -4.64 -20.95
C ILE A 366 8.70 -5.30 -22.28
N ARG A 367 9.72 -4.79 -22.98
CA ARG A 367 10.00 -5.16 -24.38
C ARG A 367 10.38 -6.63 -24.56
N ILE A 368 11.42 -7.08 -23.87
CA ILE A 368 11.92 -8.46 -24.01
C ILE A 368 10.85 -9.49 -23.58
N PRO A 369 10.27 -9.40 -22.36
CA PRO A 369 9.32 -10.43 -21.91
C PRO A 369 8.03 -10.47 -22.73
N LEU A 370 7.64 -9.35 -23.34
CA LEU A 370 6.43 -9.28 -24.18
C LEU A 370 6.74 -9.46 -25.67
N GLN A 371 8.01 -9.70 -26.03
CA GLN A 371 8.50 -9.91 -27.40
C GLN A 371 8.08 -8.78 -28.35
N LEU A 372 8.10 -7.53 -27.86
CA LEU A 372 7.74 -6.37 -28.66
C LEU A 372 8.87 -6.06 -29.65
N LYS A 373 8.51 -5.81 -30.91
CA LYS A 373 9.46 -5.45 -31.97
C LYS A 373 9.94 -4.02 -31.82
N GLU A 374 9.07 -3.11 -31.37
CA GLU A 374 9.33 -1.69 -31.28
C GLU A 374 9.60 -1.25 -29.84
N ASN A 375 10.34 -0.16 -29.69
CA ASN A 375 10.54 0.49 -28.39
C ASN A 375 9.24 1.13 -27.92
N VAL A 376 8.96 1.03 -26.63
CA VAL A 376 7.82 1.67 -26.00
C VAL A 376 8.25 3.04 -25.47
N PRO A 377 7.63 4.14 -25.90
CA PRO A 377 7.91 5.46 -25.34
C PRO A 377 7.59 5.47 -23.82
N PRO A 378 8.46 6.03 -22.97
CA PRO A 378 8.23 6.09 -21.51
C PRO A 378 6.87 6.69 -21.15
N GLU A 379 6.45 7.73 -21.83
CA GLU A 379 5.22 8.49 -21.58
C GLU A 379 3.95 7.65 -21.78
N ARG A 380 4.05 6.60 -22.57
CA ARG A 380 2.94 5.65 -22.73
C ARG A 380 2.60 4.93 -21.42
N LEU A 381 3.60 4.69 -20.58
CA LEU A 381 3.48 3.90 -19.35
C LEU A 381 3.68 4.71 -18.07
N LEU A 382 4.41 5.82 -18.13
CA LEU A 382 4.90 6.56 -16.96
C LEU A 382 4.41 8.01 -16.98
N SER A 383 4.15 8.53 -15.79
CA SER A 383 3.91 9.96 -15.53
C SER A 383 4.71 10.36 -14.29
N LEU A 384 5.97 10.73 -14.48
CA LEU A 384 6.94 10.98 -13.42
C LEU A 384 7.09 12.45 -13.03
N GLN A 385 6.32 13.35 -13.64
CA GLN A 385 6.42 14.79 -13.36
C GLN A 385 6.16 15.10 -11.89
N LEU A 386 5.05 14.58 -11.33
CA LEU A 386 4.65 14.88 -9.95
C LEU A 386 5.67 14.37 -8.92
N VAL A 387 6.23 13.17 -9.11
CA VAL A 387 7.28 12.66 -8.22
C VAL A 387 8.54 13.50 -8.34
N GLY A 388 8.91 13.97 -9.55
CA GLY A 388 10.04 14.87 -9.75
C GLY A 388 9.89 16.21 -9.02
N GLU A 389 8.68 16.77 -8.96
CA GLU A 389 8.36 17.96 -8.18
C GLU A 389 8.52 17.71 -6.68
N VAL A 390 7.97 16.59 -6.16
CA VAL A 390 8.06 16.21 -4.74
C VAL A 390 9.50 15.93 -4.32
N VAL A 391 10.30 15.28 -5.15
CA VAL A 391 11.73 15.04 -4.89
C VAL A 391 12.46 16.37 -4.69
N LYS A 392 12.26 17.36 -5.58
CA LYS A 392 12.87 18.70 -5.46
C LYS A 392 12.43 19.41 -4.17
N GLU A 393 11.16 19.31 -3.78
CA GLU A 393 10.63 19.90 -2.54
C GLU A 393 11.32 19.28 -1.30
N LEU A 394 11.44 17.95 -1.26
CA LEU A 394 12.07 17.24 -0.14
C LEU A 394 13.58 17.52 -0.06
N GLU A 395 14.29 17.55 -1.18
CA GLU A 395 15.72 17.96 -1.23
C GLU A 395 15.93 19.38 -0.71
N ALA A 396 15.07 20.33 -1.12
CA ALA A 396 15.15 21.69 -0.63
C ALA A 396 14.94 21.78 0.90
N THR A 397 14.03 20.95 1.44
CA THR A 397 13.76 20.85 2.87
C THR A 397 14.98 20.29 3.62
N GLN A 398 15.60 19.22 3.12
CA GLN A 398 16.80 18.63 3.72
C GLN A 398 17.96 19.64 3.78
N ARG A 399 18.22 20.38 2.67
CA ARG A 399 19.27 21.40 2.62
C ARG A 399 19.08 22.54 3.62
N ARG A 400 17.82 22.86 3.99
CA ARG A 400 17.51 23.87 5.00
C ARG A 400 17.77 23.39 6.42
N MET A 401 17.61 22.09 6.69
CA MET A 401 17.82 21.48 8.01
C MET A 401 19.31 21.22 8.31
N THR A 402 20.16 21.18 7.28
CA THR A 402 21.61 20.95 7.39
C THR A 402 22.44 22.24 7.42
N LYS A 403 21.81 23.39 7.26
CA LYS A 403 22.38 24.74 7.47
C LYS A 403 22.00 25.27 8.83
#